data_12c5a2e31e79d98996deb08a1d210485
#
_entry.id   12c5a2e31e79d98996deb08a1d210485
#
_cell.length_a   1.000
_cell.length_b   1.000
_cell.length_c   1.000
_cell.angle_alpha   90.00
_cell.angle_beta   90.00
_cell.angle_gamma   90.00
#
_symmetry.space_group_name_H-M   'P 1'
#
loop_
_entity.id
_entity.type
_entity.pdbx_description
1 polymer ?
#
loop_
_entity_poly.entity_id
_entity_poly.type
_entity_poly.pdbx_seq_one_letter_code
_entity_poly.pdbx_strand_id
1 'polypeptide(L)'
;NFRPDRVAMQDATAQMALLQFMNAGREQVAVPSTVHCDHLIQAYRGAREDIATATRTNEEVYDFLRDVSSRYGIGFWQPGAGIIHQVVLENYAFPGGMMVGTDSHTPNAGGLGMVAIGVGGADAVDVMTGMEWELKMPRLIGVHLKGELNGWAAPKDVILKLAGILTVKGGTNAIIEYFGPGTASLSATGKATICNMGAEVGATTSLFPYDDRMATYLKATGREEVAEMADSVAGDLRADADIMIAPEKYYDRV
;
A
#
# COMPACT_ATOMS: atom_id res chain seq x y z
N ASN A 1 19.69 -2.24 2.16
CA ASN A 1 19.16 -0.88 2.39
C ASN A 1 18.39 -0.45 1.15
N PHE A 2 17.29 0.30 1.33
CA PHE A 2 16.41 0.79 0.28
C PHE A 2 16.18 2.30 0.43
N ARG A 3 15.77 2.92 -0.67
CA ARG A 3 15.28 4.30 -0.68
C ARG A 3 13.86 4.30 -1.22
N PRO A 4 12.85 4.18 -0.36
CA PRO A 4 11.45 4.24 -0.79
C PRO A 4 11.14 5.53 -1.53
N ASP A 5 10.27 5.44 -2.54
CA ASP A 5 9.88 6.59 -3.38
C ASP A 5 8.95 7.55 -2.65
N ARG A 6 8.25 7.06 -1.60
CA ARG A 6 7.27 7.87 -0.87
C ARG A 6 6.91 7.32 0.49
N VAL A 7 6.29 8.18 1.30
CA VAL A 7 5.71 7.86 2.61
C VAL A 7 4.22 8.22 2.63
N ALA A 8 3.39 7.35 3.22
CA ALA A 8 2.00 7.65 3.54
C ALA A 8 1.74 7.42 5.03
N MET A 9 1.09 8.38 5.69
CA MET A 9 0.84 8.32 7.13
C MET A 9 -0.65 8.53 7.43
N GLN A 10 -1.21 7.72 8.31
CA GLN A 10 -2.55 7.95 8.85
C GLN A 10 -2.49 8.86 10.08
N ASP A 11 -3.57 9.55 10.39
CA ASP A 11 -3.61 10.65 11.38
C ASP A 11 -3.23 10.24 12.81
N ALA A 12 -3.56 9.03 13.26
CA ALA A 12 -3.24 8.62 14.62
C ALA A 12 -1.73 8.40 14.83
N THR A 13 -1.01 7.87 13.83
CA THR A 13 0.44 7.60 13.90
C THR A 13 1.28 8.78 13.41
N ALA A 14 0.75 9.60 12.50
CA ALA A 14 1.45 10.76 11.94
C ALA A 14 1.84 11.78 13.01
N GLN A 15 1.06 11.92 14.09
CA GLN A 15 1.35 12.87 15.16
C GLN A 15 2.76 12.68 15.72
N MET A 16 3.08 11.46 16.15
CA MET A 16 4.40 11.15 16.70
C MET A 16 5.50 11.17 15.65
N ALA A 17 5.22 10.69 14.45
CA ALA A 17 6.18 10.72 13.35
C ALA A 17 6.57 12.17 12.99
N LEU A 18 5.60 13.07 12.87
CA LEU A 18 5.86 14.48 12.56
C LEU A 18 6.59 15.21 13.68
N LEU A 19 6.28 14.93 14.96
CA LEU A 19 7.05 15.48 16.08
C LEU A 19 8.52 15.03 16.04
N GLN A 20 8.80 13.77 15.70
CA GLN A 20 10.16 13.29 15.49
C GLN A 20 10.82 13.95 14.29
N PHE A 21 10.11 14.08 13.17
CA PHE A 21 10.63 14.75 11.98
C PHE A 21 11.00 16.21 12.24
N MET A 22 10.17 16.95 12.99
CA MET A 22 10.47 18.32 13.41
C MET A 22 11.80 18.41 14.18
N ASN A 23 12.06 17.44 15.07
CA ASN A 23 13.30 17.37 15.83
C ASN A 23 14.53 17.00 14.98
N ALA A 24 14.34 16.42 13.81
CA ALA A 24 15.42 16.11 12.86
C ALA A 24 16.01 17.36 12.17
N GLY A 25 15.39 18.52 12.32
CA GLY A 25 15.89 19.80 11.83
C GLY A 25 15.95 19.94 10.31
N ARG A 26 15.13 19.19 9.59
CA ARG A 26 15.03 19.27 8.13
C ARG A 26 14.11 20.42 7.72
N GLU A 27 14.40 21.08 6.61
CA GLU A 27 13.54 22.14 6.07
C GLU A 27 12.29 21.61 5.36
N GLN A 28 12.43 20.46 4.68
CA GLN A 28 11.38 19.77 3.93
C GLN A 28 11.62 18.25 3.97
N VAL A 29 10.60 17.48 3.65
CA VAL A 29 10.73 16.04 3.47
C VAL A 29 11.59 15.71 2.25
N ALA A 30 12.39 14.65 2.35
CA ALA A 30 13.30 14.23 1.28
C ALA A 30 12.58 13.45 0.18
N VAL A 31 11.42 12.87 0.47
CA VAL A 31 10.59 12.11 -0.47
C VAL A 31 9.14 12.58 -0.39
N PRO A 32 8.36 12.47 -1.47
CA PRO A 32 6.93 12.74 -1.45
C PRO A 32 6.24 12.04 -0.29
N SER A 33 5.63 12.79 0.59
CA SER A 33 4.98 12.28 1.81
C SER A 33 3.55 12.82 1.90
N THR A 34 2.65 12.02 2.48
CA THR A 34 1.24 12.41 2.66
C THR A 34 0.73 12.02 4.04
N VAL A 35 -0.17 12.84 4.58
CA VAL A 35 -0.93 12.57 5.80
C VAL A 35 -2.41 12.45 5.43
N HIS A 36 -3.09 11.45 5.98
CA HIS A 36 -4.49 11.13 5.71
C HIS A 36 -5.27 11.06 7.02
N CYS A 37 -6.36 11.82 7.11
CA CYS A 37 -7.18 11.93 8.31
C CYS A 37 -8.40 11.01 8.22
N ASP A 38 -8.21 9.72 8.46
CA ASP A 38 -9.26 8.70 8.34
C ASP A 38 -9.42 7.79 9.58
N HIS A 39 -8.40 7.66 10.43
CA HIS A 39 -8.43 6.74 11.58
C HIS A 39 -9.11 7.32 12.83
N LEU A 40 -9.16 8.65 12.99
CA LEU A 40 -9.81 9.30 14.12
C LEU A 40 -11.32 9.53 13.91
N ILE A 41 -11.88 9.05 12.82
CA ILE A 41 -13.30 9.12 12.51
C ILE A 41 -13.98 7.81 12.93
N GLN A 42 -14.97 7.90 13.82
CA GLN A 42 -15.78 6.73 14.22
C GLN A 42 -17.07 6.70 13.43
N ALA A 43 -17.31 5.60 12.73
CA ALA A 43 -18.56 5.36 11.99
C ALA A 43 -19.67 4.92 12.96
N TYR A 44 -20.56 5.83 13.33
CA TYR A 44 -21.62 5.59 14.32
C TYR A 44 -23.02 6.01 13.85
N ARG A 45 -23.18 7.20 13.29
CA ARG A 45 -24.47 7.78 12.91
C ARG A 45 -24.64 7.97 11.41
N GLY A 46 -23.53 8.15 10.70
CA GLY A 46 -23.49 8.42 9.27
C GLY A 46 -22.47 9.50 8.93
N ALA A 47 -21.95 9.48 7.71
CA ALA A 47 -20.78 10.23 7.28
C ALA A 47 -20.79 11.70 7.70
N ARG A 48 -21.91 12.41 7.51
CA ARG A 48 -22.01 13.86 7.81
C ARG A 48 -21.83 14.17 9.30
N GLU A 49 -22.52 13.41 10.15
CA GLU A 49 -22.50 13.64 11.60
C GLU A 49 -21.19 13.15 12.21
N ASP A 50 -20.69 12.04 11.75
CA ASP A 50 -19.47 11.40 12.26
C ASP A 50 -18.24 12.24 11.89
N ILE A 51 -18.14 12.76 10.67
CA ILE A 51 -17.07 13.68 10.25
C ILE A 51 -17.14 14.99 11.05
N ALA A 52 -18.31 15.58 11.21
CA ALA A 52 -18.47 16.82 12.01
C ALA A 52 -18.07 16.59 13.48
N THR A 53 -18.39 15.43 14.04
CA THR A 53 -18.01 15.06 15.40
C THR A 53 -16.49 14.86 15.51
N ALA A 54 -15.90 14.10 14.60
CA ALA A 54 -14.45 13.87 14.57
C ALA A 54 -13.66 15.18 14.43
N THR A 55 -14.07 16.05 13.51
CA THR A 55 -13.44 17.36 13.30
C THR A 55 -13.45 18.21 14.56
N ARG A 56 -14.57 18.29 15.26
CA ARG A 56 -14.68 19.06 16.50
C ARG A 56 -13.90 18.43 17.64
N THR A 57 -13.93 17.08 17.76
CA THR A 57 -13.27 16.37 18.88
C THR A 57 -11.76 16.35 18.75
N ASN A 58 -11.25 16.31 17.51
CA ASN A 58 -9.82 16.21 17.21
C ASN A 58 -9.29 17.48 16.53
N GLU A 59 -9.90 18.62 16.74
CA GLU A 59 -9.55 19.91 16.08
C GLU A 59 -8.05 20.22 16.23
N GLU A 60 -7.52 20.15 17.44
CA GLU A 60 -6.10 20.39 17.72
C GLU A 60 -5.18 19.46 16.94
N VAL A 61 -5.53 18.19 16.83
CA VAL A 61 -4.74 17.20 16.08
C VAL A 61 -4.75 17.51 14.59
N TYR A 62 -5.93 17.77 14.02
CA TYR A 62 -6.05 18.08 12.60
C TYR A 62 -5.38 19.40 12.22
N ASP A 63 -5.46 20.40 13.08
CA ASP A 63 -4.75 21.67 12.89
C ASP A 63 -3.23 21.46 12.93
N PHE A 64 -2.73 20.72 13.91
CA PHE A 64 -1.30 20.35 13.98
C PHE A 64 -0.85 19.62 12.70
N LEU A 65 -1.57 18.59 12.29
CA LEU A 65 -1.22 17.79 11.09
C LEU A 65 -1.23 18.65 9.82
N ARG A 66 -2.22 19.52 9.66
CA ARG A 66 -2.32 20.45 8.52
C ARG A 66 -1.15 21.43 8.50
N ASP A 67 -0.88 22.07 9.62
CA ASP A 67 0.10 23.14 9.69
C ASP A 67 1.53 22.60 9.53
N VAL A 68 1.84 21.45 10.15
CA VAL A 68 3.12 20.77 9.96
C VAL A 68 3.27 20.26 8.53
N SER A 69 2.21 19.68 7.95
CA SER A 69 2.23 19.24 6.56
C SER A 69 2.53 20.39 5.61
N SER A 70 1.86 21.53 5.78
CA SER A 70 2.09 22.75 5.01
C SER A 70 3.54 23.26 5.16
N ARG A 71 4.08 23.24 6.38
CA ARG A 71 5.44 23.73 6.67
C ARG A 71 6.51 22.91 5.99
N TYR A 72 6.34 21.59 5.89
CA TYR A 72 7.39 20.68 5.42
C TYR A 72 7.17 20.11 4.02
N GLY A 73 6.16 20.58 3.28
CA GLY A 73 5.89 20.12 1.93
C GLY A 73 5.24 18.74 1.86
N ILE A 74 4.44 18.38 2.87
CA ILE A 74 3.70 17.13 2.97
C ILE A 74 2.29 17.34 2.44
N GLY A 75 1.78 16.43 1.63
CA GLY A 75 0.38 16.44 1.18
C GLY A 75 -0.56 16.14 2.35
N PHE A 76 -1.64 16.92 2.48
CA PHE A 76 -2.61 16.78 3.56
C PHE A 76 -4.01 16.45 3.04
N TRP A 77 -4.52 15.29 3.43
CA TRP A 77 -5.86 14.81 3.14
C TRP A 77 -6.72 14.95 4.39
N GLN A 78 -7.61 15.94 4.36
CA GLN A 78 -8.44 16.31 5.51
C GLN A 78 -9.48 15.24 5.87
N PRO A 79 -10.09 15.30 7.07
CA PRO A 79 -11.18 14.42 7.45
C PRO A 79 -12.30 14.38 6.42
N GLY A 80 -12.71 13.18 6.01
CA GLY A 80 -13.74 12.96 5.00
C GLY A 80 -13.23 12.84 3.56
N ALA A 81 -11.93 13.00 3.32
CA ALA A 81 -11.34 12.82 1.98
C ALA A 81 -11.33 11.36 1.50
N GLY A 82 -11.43 10.41 2.41
CA GLY A 82 -11.45 8.98 2.12
C GLY A 82 -10.46 8.19 2.96
N ILE A 83 -10.54 6.86 2.86
CA ILE A 83 -9.62 5.94 3.52
C ILE A 83 -8.24 6.04 2.87
N ILE A 84 -7.16 6.15 3.69
CA ILE A 84 -5.77 6.29 3.23
C ILE A 84 -5.42 5.32 2.09
N HIS A 85 -5.72 4.04 2.22
CA HIS A 85 -5.32 3.03 1.24
C HIS A 85 -6.00 3.23 -0.10
N GLN A 86 -7.27 3.66 -0.10
CA GLN A 86 -8.02 3.95 -1.31
C GLN A 86 -7.52 5.25 -1.97
N VAL A 87 -7.29 6.29 -1.18
CA VAL A 87 -6.72 7.56 -1.67
C VAL A 87 -5.34 7.34 -2.27
N VAL A 88 -4.49 6.54 -1.62
CA VAL A 88 -3.16 6.19 -2.14
C VAL A 88 -3.26 5.39 -3.44
N LEU A 89 -4.16 4.41 -3.51
CA LEU A 89 -4.35 3.61 -4.72
C LEU A 89 -4.80 4.45 -5.91
N GLU A 90 -5.72 5.40 -5.68
CA GLU A 90 -6.30 6.26 -6.71
C GLU A 90 -5.37 7.37 -7.21
N ASN A 91 -4.47 7.86 -6.35
CA ASN A 91 -3.72 9.08 -6.65
C ASN A 91 -2.21 8.88 -6.71
N TYR A 92 -1.65 7.88 -6.02
CA TYR A 92 -0.21 7.84 -5.76
C TYR A 92 0.48 6.52 -6.08
N ALA A 93 -0.19 5.38 -5.92
CA ALA A 93 0.41 4.09 -6.20
C ALA A 93 0.67 3.92 -7.70
N PHE A 94 1.82 3.35 -8.05
CA PHE A 94 2.23 3.09 -9.42
C PHE A 94 3.04 1.78 -9.52
N PRO A 95 3.01 1.09 -10.66
CA PRO A 95 3.75 -0.16 -10.85
C PRO A 95 5.27 0.05 -10.74
N GLY A 96 5.95 -0.85 -10.03
CA GLY A 96 7.41 -0.85 -9.88
C GLY A 96 7.95 0.11 -8.81
N GLY A 97 7.09 0.93 -8.18
CA GLY A 97 7.50 1.82 -7.08
C GLY A 97 7.64 1.11 -5.74
N MET A 98 8.26 1.79 -4.77
CA MET A 98 8.37 1.36 -3.39
C MET A 98 7.84 2.41 -2.43
N MET A 99 7.00 2.00 -1.48
CA MET A 99 6.39 2.89 -0.48
C MET A 99 6.49 2.29 0.92
N VAL A 100 6.70 3.15 1.91
CA VAL A 100 6.45 2.82 3.31
C VAL A 100 5.25 3.60 3.83
N GLY A 101 4.50 3.01 4.75
CA GLY A 101 3.35 3.68 5.34
C GLY A 101 3.17 3.31 6.80
N THR A 102 2.64 4.25 7.60
CA THR A 102 2.45 4.03 9.04
C THR A 102 1.15 3.30 9.37
N ASP A 103 0.75 2.40 8.48
CA ASP A 103 -0.42 1.54 8.62
C ASP A 103 -0.13 0.13 8.12
N SER A 104 -0.66 -0.89 8.81
CA SER A 104 -0.44 -2.30 8.48
C SER A 104 -1.03 -2.72 7.13
N HIS A 105 -2.03 -1.99 6.62
CA HIS A 105 -2.68 -2.25 5.33
C HIS A 105 -2.08 -1.45 4.15
N THR A 106 -0.93 -0.78 4.37
CA THR A 106 -0.13 -0.16 3.29
C THR A 106 0.08 -1.08 2.08
N PRO A 107 0.26 -2.43 2.24
CA PRO A 107 0.35 -3.38 1.12
C PRO A 107 -0.80 -3.37 0.12
N ASN A 108 -1.92 -2.69 0.41
CA ASN A 108 -3.01 -2.46 -0.55
C ASN A 108 -2.50 -1.95 -1.93
N ALA A 109 -1.47 -1.13 -1.94
CA ALA A 109 -0.87 -0.59 -3.16
C ALA A 109 -0.20 -1.67 -4.04
N GLY A 110 0.07 -2.86 -3.51
CA GLY A 110 0.52 -4.03 -4.29
C GLY A 110 -0.49 -4.48 -5.35
N GLY A 111 -1.76 -4.06 -5.22
CA GLY A 111 -2.78 -4.23 -6.25
C GLY A 111 -2.51 -3.47 -7.54
N LEU A 112 -1.60 -2.50 -7.53
CA LEU A 112 -1.03 -1.82 -8.70
C LEU A 112 0.45 -2.18 -8.93
N GLY A 113 0.96 -3.27 -8.33
CA GLY A 113 2.35 -3.70 -8.53
C GLY A 113 3.39 -2.82 -7.81
N MET A 114 3.00 -2.11 -6.76
CA MET A 114 3.89 -1.31 -5.92
C MET A 114 4.32 -2.11 -4.70
N VAL A 115 5.62 -2.15 -4.40
CA VAL A 115 6.14 -2.72 -3.14
C VAL A 115 5.82 -1.75 -2.01
N ALA A 116 4.77 -2.04 -1.26
CA ALA A 116 4.27 -1.15 -0.21
C ALA A 116 4.27 -1.86 1.14
N ILE A 117 4.93 -1.28 2.14
CA ILE A 117 5.21 -1.94 3.41
C ILE A 117 4.73 -1.06 4.57
N GLY A 118 3.98 -1.69 5.49
CA GLY A 118 3.59 -1.08 6.75
C GLY A 118 4.78 -1.03 7.72
N VAL A 119 5.08 0.16 8.25
CA VAL A 119 6.22 0.42 9.14
C VAL A 119 5.82 1.23 10.37
N GLY A 120 6.69 1.29 11.36
CA GLY A 120 6.54 2.20 12.48
C GLY A 120 6.80 3.66 12.13
N GLY A 121 6.37 4.58 13.00
CA GLY A 121 6.59 6.02 12.78
C GLY A 121 8.07 6.39 12.65
N ALA A 122 8.96 5.75 13.39
CA ALA A 122 10.40 6.01 13.31
C ALA A 122 10.98 5.67 11.94
N ASP A 123 10.63 4.50 11.37
CA ASP A 123 11.06 4.12 10.02
C ASP A 123 10.55 5.11 8.95
N ALA A 124 9.31 5.59 9.10
CA ALA A 124 8.76 6.62 8.21
C ALA A 124 9.57 7.92 8.30
N VAL A 125 9.99 8.33 9.49
CA VAL A 125 10.83 9.52 9.70
C VAL A 125 12.20 9.35 9.06
N ASP A 126 12.83 8.18 9.17
CA ASP A 126 14.11 7.91 8.52
C ASP A 126 14.01 8.14 7.01
N VAL A 127 12.97 7.60 6.37
CA VAL A 127 12.72 7.81 4.94
C VAL A 127 12.42 9.28 4.63
N MET A 128 11.58 9.95 5.43
CA MET A 128 11.26 11.37 5.25
C MET A 128 12.48 12.28 5.40
N THR A 129 13.48 11.89 6.19
CA THR A 129 14.75 12.63 6.35
C THR A 129 15.79 12.32 5.28
N GLY A 130 15.51 11.37 4.38
CA GLY A 130 16.39 10.93 3.30
C GLY A 130 17.40 9.87 3.71
N MET A 131 17.21 9.25 4.86
CA MET A 131 18.01 8.10 5.28
C MET A 131 17.62 6.86 4.50
N GLU A 132 18.56 5.95 4.34
CA GLU A 132 18.25 4.63 3.79
C GLU A 132 17.47 3.81 4.82
N TRP A 133 16.44 3.12 4.35
CA TRP A 133 15.65 2.23 5.19
C TRP A 133 16.16 0.79 5.09
N GLU A 134 16.35 0.15 6.23
CA GLU A 134 16.85 -1.22 6.32
C GLU A 134 15.69 -2.23 6.39
N LEU A 135 15.68 -3.16 5.46
CA LEU A 135 14.78 -4.30 5.46
C LEU A 135 15.60 -5.59 5.44
N LYS A 136 15.39 -6.45 6.44
CA LYS A 136 15.89 -7.82 6.37
C LYS A 136 15.24 -8.52 5.19
N MET A 137 16.04 -9.17 4.32
CA MET A 137 15.51 -9.87 3.14
C MET A 137 14.38 -10.81 3.55
N PRO A 138 13.13 -10.56 3.11
CA PRO A 138 12.00 -11.42 3.41
C PRO A 138 12.09 -12.71 2.60
N ARG A 139 11.42 -13.75 3.06
CA ARG A 139 11.18 -14.97 2.26
C ARG A 139 10.20 -14.61 1.13
N LEU A 140 10.26 -15.37 0.05
CA LEU A 140 9.34 -15.22 -1.06
C LEU A 140 8.32 -16.38 -1.06
N ILE A 141 7.04 -16.03 -1.01
CA ILE A 141 5.93 -16.98 -1.12
C ILE A 141 5.22 -16.73 -2.44
N GLY A 142 5.29 -17.68 -3.36
CA GLY A 142 4.58 -17.63 -4.62
C GLY A 142 3.16 -18.17 -4.51
N VAL A 143 2.16 -17.41 -4.96
CA VAL A 143 0.77 -17.86 -5.04
C VAL A 143 0.36 -17.98 -6.49
N HIS A 144 0.31 -19.24 -6.97
CA HIS A 144 -0.07 -19.53 -8.34
C HIS A 144 -1.59 -19.51 -8.51
N LEU A 145 -2.10 -18.48 -9.16
CA LEU A 145 -3.52 -18.34 -9.47
C LEU A 145 -3.85 -18.97 -10.83
N LYS A 146 -4.76 -19.92 -10.83
CA LYS A 146 -5.26 -20.63 -12.02
C LYS A 146 -6.77 -20.42 -12.18
N GLY A 147 -7.23 -20.37 -13.42
CA GLY A 147 -8.64 -20.15 -13.71
C GLY A 147 -9.09 -18.72 -13.40
N GLU A 148 -10.36 -18.56 -13.14
CA GLU A 148 -11.02 -17.27 -12.90
C GLU A 148 -12.09 -17.38 -11.80
N LEU A 149 -12.46 -16.25 -11.22
CA LEU A 149 -13.58 -16.19 -10.28
C LEU A 149 -14.89 -16.41 -11.03
N ASN A 150 -15.79 -17.19 -10.46
CA ASN A 150 -17.09 -17.46 -11.05
C ASN A 150 -18.20 -17.45 -9.99
N GLY A 151 -19.47 -17.35 -10.45
CA GLY A 151 -20.62 -17.29 -9.58
C GLY A 151 -20.54 -16.12 -8.58
N TRP A 152 -20.64 -16.43 -7.30
CA TRP A 152 -20.58 -15.46 -6.19
C TRP A 152 -19.18 -15.28 -5.59
N ALA A 153 -18.16 -15.94 -6.15
CA ALA A 153 -16.80 -15.79 -5.65
C ALA A 153 -16.26 -14.37 -5.90
N ALA A 154 -15.68 -13.78 -4.86
CA ALA A 154 -15.11 -12.45 -4.87
C ALA A 154 -13.57 -12.51 -4.69
N PRO A 155 -12.83 -11.46 -5.06
CA PRO A 155 -11.37 -11.39 -4.81
C PRO A 155 -11.02 -11.67 -3.35
N LYS A 156 -11.84 -11.23 -2.41
CA LYS A 156 -11.66 -11.51 -0.99
C LYS A 156 -11.59 -13.01 -0.66
N ASP A 157 -12.28 -13.87 -1.40
CA ASP A 157 -12.25 -15.32 -1.17
C ASP A 157 -10.88 -15.93 -1.48
N VAL A 158 -10.12 -15.33 -2.39
CA VAL A 158 -8.73 -15.73 -2.69
C VAL A 158 -7.87 -15.61 -1.45
N ILE A 159 -7.85 -14.42 -0.82
CA ILE A 159 -7.02 -14.18 0.36
C ILE A 159 -7.56 -14.93 1.59
N LEU A 160 -8.87 -15.11 1.73
CA LEU A 160 -9.44 -15.93 2.80
C LEU A 160 -9.01 -17.40 2.66
N LYS A 161 -8.99 -17.93 1.43
CA LYS A 161 -8.46 -19.26 1.16
C LYS A 161 -6.98 -19.36 1.53
N LEU A 162 -6.19 -18.37 1.14
CA LEU A 162 -4.76 -18.30 1.48
C LEU A 162 -4.55 -18.20 3.00
N ALA A 163 -5.36 -17.39 3.71
CA ALA A 163 -5.32 -17.30 5.16
C ALA A 163 -5.62 -18.65 5.84
N GLY A 164 -6.53 -19.44 5.27
CA GLY A 164 -6.79 -20.82 5.72
C GLY A 164 -5.60 -21.76 5.55
N ILE A 165 -4.72 -21.49 4.56
CA ILE A 165 -3.51 -22.30 4.28
C ILE A 165 -2.31 -21.84 5.10
N LEU A 166 -2.08 -20.52 5.16
CA LEU A 166 -0.92 -19.92 5.83
C LEU A 166 -1.13 -19.72 7.32
N THR A 167 -2.38 -19.57 7.75
CA THR A 167 -2.76 -19.08 9.08
C THR A 167 -2.27 -17.65 9.34
N VAL A 168 -2.51 -17.11 10.53
CA VAL A 168 -2.17 -15.70 10.88
C VAL A 168 -0.65 -15.41 10.99
N LYS A 169 0.20 -16.42 10.91
CA LYS A 169 1.66 -16.27 11.05
C LYS A 169 2.46 -16.85 9.87
N GLY A 170 1.80 -17.50 8.92
CA GLY A 170 2.49 -18.18 7.83
C GLY A 170 3.23 -17.24 6.86
N GLY A 171 2.76 -15.99 6.74
CA GLY A 171 3.39 -14.94 5.96
C GLY A 171 4.44 -14.11 6.71
N THR A 172 4.71 -14.38 7.99
CA THR A 172 5.65 -13.58 8.78
C THR A 172 7.03 -13.51 8.13
N ASN A 173 7.53 -12.29 7.97
CA ASN A 173 8.78 -11.99 7.28
C ASN A 173 8.83 -12.58 5.86
N ALA A 174 7.74 -12.47 5.12
CA ALA A 174 7.64 -12.90 3.73
C ALA A 174 6.98 -11.83 2.85
N ILE A 175 7.35 -11.83 1.58
CA ILE A 175 6.64 -11.15 0.50
C ILE A 175 5.78 -12.21 -0.18
N ILE A 176 4.50 -11.91 -0.37
CA ILE A 176 3.57 -12.77 -1.13
C ILE A 176 3.47 -12.22 -2.54
N GLU A 177 3.96 -12.97 -3.50
CA GLU A 177 3.85 -12.63 -4.92
C GLU A 177 2.81 -13.52 -5.59
N TYR A 178 1.84 -12.88 -6.23
CA TYR A 178 0.81 -13.57 -6.99
C TYR A 178 1.24 -13.69 -8.45
N PHE A 179 1.13 -14.89 -9.02
CA PHE A 179 1.51 -15.16 -10.40
C PHE A 179 0.56 -16.15 -11.08
N GLY A 180 0.74 -16.33 -12.36
CA GLY A 180 -0.04 -17.27 -13.16
C GLY A 180 -1.22 -16.60 -13.89
N PRO A 181 -1.90 -17.37 -14.78
CA PRO A 181 -2.91 -16.81 -15.68
C PRO A 181 -4.15 -16.26 -14.99
N GLY A 182 -4.47 -16.74 -13.78
CA GLY A 182 -5.63 -16.27 -13.01
C GLY A 182 -5.48 -14.81 -12.54
N THR A 183 -4.27 -14.25 -12.50
CA THR A 183 -4.07 -12.84 -12.11
C THR A 183 -4.76 -11.87 -13.07
N ALA A 184 -4.80 -12.18 -14.36
CA ALA A 184 -5.38 -11.33 -15.39
C ALA A 184 -6.92 -11.23 -15.30
N SER A 185 -7.57 -12.16 -14.61
CA SER A 185 -9.03 -12.14 -14.40
C SER A 185 -9.47 -11.14 -13.34
N LEU A 186 -8.57 -10.73 -12.45
CA LEU A 186 -8.85 -9.85 -11.32
C LEU A 186 -8.76 -8.37 -11.72
N SER A 187 -9.69 -7.55 -11.25
CA SER A 187 -9.57 -6.09 -11.36
C SER A 187 -8.44 -5.56 -10.48
N ALA A 188 -7.93 -4.36 -10.76
CA ALA A 188 -6.91 -3.72 -9.92
C ALA A 188 -7.38 -3.55 -8.47
N THR A 189 -8.65 -3.16 -8.25
CA THR A 189 -9.25 -3.05 -6.91
C THR A 189 -9.41 -4.41 -6.23
N GLY A 190 -9.69 -5.47 -7.01
CA GLY A 190 -9.72 -6.85 -6.50
C GLY A 190 -8.33 -7.32 -6.04
N LYS A 191 -7.30 -7.04 -6.81
CA LYS A 191 -5.90 -7.28 -6.43
C LYS A 191 -5.50 -6.50 -5.18
N ALA A 192 -5.91 -5.22 -5.11
CA ALA A 192 -5.69 -4.38 -3.94
C ALA A 192 -6.34 -4.97 -2.68
N THR A 193 -7.58 -5.48 -2.78
CA THR A 193 -8.26 -6.17 -1.68
C THR A 193 -7.47 -7.40 -1.20
N ILE A 194 -6.92 -8.18 -2.12
CA ILE A 194 -6.12 -9.36 -1.80
C ILE A 194 -4.83 -8.94 -1.09
N CYS A 195 -4.10 -7.96 -1.63
CA CYS A 195 -2.86 -7.44 -1.04
C CYS A 195 -3.10 -6.79 0.33
N ASN A 196 -4.20 -6.06 0.50
CA ASN A 196 -4.59 -5.41 1.74
C ASN A 196 -4.65 -6.42 2.89
N MET A 197 -5.31 -7.54 2.69
CA MET A 197 -5.46 -8.60 3.69
C MET A 197 -4.22 -9.47 3.87
N GLY A 198 -3.12 -9.21 3.19
CA GLY A 198 -1.83 -9.84 3.46
C GLY A 198 -1.35 -9.57 4.89
N ALA A 199 -1.77 -8.46 5.50
CA ALA A 199 -1.50 -8.14 6.90
C ALA A 199 -2.04 -9.21 7.86
N GLU A 200 -3.21 -9.82 7.57
CA GLU A 200 -3.86 -10.82 8.41
C GLU A 200 -3.13 -12.18 8.43
N VAL A 201 -2.26 -12.42 7.46
CA VAL A 201 -1.37 -13.58 7.46
C VAL A 201 0.05 -13.26 7.91
N GLY A 202 0.28 -12.01 8.35
CA GLY A 202 1.56 -11.52 8.85
C GLY A 202 2.58 -11.21 7.77
N ALA A 203 2.17 -11.07 6.51
CA ALA A 203 3.09 -10.76 5.41
C ALA A 203 3.70 -9.36 5.54
N THR A 204 4.97 -9.22 5.17
CA THR A 204 5.67 -7.94 5.05
C THR A 204 5.04 -7.08 3.97
N THR A 205 4.74 -7.67 2.83
CA THR A 205 3.98 -7.06 1.72
C THR A 205 3.42 -8.14 0.80
N SER A 206 2.57 -7.71 -0.11
CA SER A 206 1.99 -8.56 -1.16
C SER A 206 1.91 -7.75 -2.45
N LEU A 207 2.13 -8.39 -3.59
CA LEU A 207 2.04 -7.70 -4.88
C LEU A 207 1.59 -8.62 -6.01
N PHE A 208 1.04 -7.99 -7.04
CA PHE A 208 0.68 -8.58 -8.32
C PHE A 208 1.58 -8.06 -9.43
N PRO A 209 1.84 -8.87 -10.47
CA PRO A 209 2.51 -8.39 -11.68
C PRO A 209 1.63 -7.38 -12.42
N TYR A 210 2.27 -6.44 -13.12
CA TYR A 210 1.58 -5.45 -13.94
C TYR A 210 0.81 -6.10 -15.09
N ASP A 211 -0.40 -5.60 -15.34
CA ASP A 211 -1.26 -6.05 -16.43
C ASP A 211 -2.23 -4.96 -16.95
N ASP A 212 -2.98 -5.29 -17.99
CA ASP A 212 -3.94 -4.40 -18.65
C ASP A 212 -5.06 -3.90 -17.71
N ARG A 213 -5.40 -4.67 -16.65
CA ARG A 213 -6.39 -4.24 -15.65
C ARG A 213 -5.85 -3.10 -14.79
N MET A 214 -4.55 -3.13 -14.48
CA MET A 214 -3.87 -2.03 -13.80
C MET A 214 -3.76 -0.80 -14.69
N ALA A 215 -3.40 -0.96 -15.97
CA ALA A 215 -3.41 0.13 -16.96
C ALA A 215 -4.79 0.78 -17.07
N THR A 216 -5.84 -0.03 -17.15
CA THR A 216 -7.24 0.46 -17.18
C THR A 216 -7.58 1.28 -15.94
N TYR A 217 -7.18 0.83 -14.75
CA TYR A 217 -7.42 1.54 -13.50
C TYR A 217 -6.68 2.87 -13.44
N LEU A 218 -5.39 2.89 -13.84
CA LEU A 218 -4.60 4.11 -13.91
C LEU A 218 -5.25 5.14 -14.83
N LYS A 219 -5.69 4.74 -16.02
CA LYS A 219 -6.42 5.61 -16.95
C LYS A 219 -7.75 6.11 -16.37
N ALA A 220 -8.52 5.24 -15.75
CA ALA A 220 -9.79 5.59 -15.11
C ALA A 220 -9.65 6.56 -13.92
N THR A 221 -8.46 6.62 -13.31
CA THR A 221 -8.13 7.56 -12.23
C THR A 221 -7.33 8.79 -12.70
N GLY A 222 -7.33 9.08 -14.03
CA GLY A 222 -6.70 10.26 -14.61
C GLY A 222 -5.16 10.22 -14.59
N ARG A 223 -4.58 9.02 -14.67
CA ARG A 223 -3.13 8.79 -14.63
C ARG A 223 -2.65 8.07 -15.89
N GLU A 224 -3.08 8.58 -17.07
CA GLU A 224 -2.74 8.03 -18.37
C GLU A 224 -1.22 7.96 -18.58
N GLU A 225 -0.50 9.03 -18.23
CA GLU A 225 0.97 9.10 -18.37
C GLU A 225 1.68 8.00 -17.57
N VAL A 226 1.18 7.70 -16.37
CA VAL A 226 1.72 6.61 -15.53
C VAL A 226 1.44 5.25 -16.17
N ALA A 227 0.27 5.06 -16.78
CA ALA A 227 -0.04 3.84 -17.51
C ALA A 227 0.87 3.66 -18.72
N GLU A 228 1.10 4.72 -19.51
CA GLU A 228 2.00 4.69 -20.66
C GLU A 228 3.46 4.39 -20.27
N MET A 229 3.93 4.98 -19.17
CA MET A 229 5.26 4.66 -18.61
C MET A 229 5.35 3.19 -18.20
N ALA A 230 4.36 2.67 -17.48
CA ALA A 230 4.32 1.28 -17.06
C ALA A 230 4.24 0.32 -18.24
N ASP A 231 3.45 0.64 -19.28
CA ASP A 231 3.35 -0.12 -20.52
C ASP A 231 4.71 -0.21 -21.23
N SER A 232 5.51 0.86 -21.21
CA SER A 232 6.83 0.89 -21.87
C SER A 232 7.87 -0.03 -21.22
N VAL A 233 7.69 -0.38 -19.92
CA VAL A 233 8.57 -1.26 -19.14
C VAL A 233 7.83 -2.50 -18.63
N ALA A 234 6.70 -2.83 -19.22
CA ALA A 234 5.83 -3.92 -18.75
C ALA A 234 6.54 -5.28 -18.67
N GLY A 235 7.59 -5.50 -19.48
CA GLY A 235 8.42 -6.70 -19.42
C GLY A 235 9.13 -6.89 -18.08
N ASP A 236 9.57 -5.79 -17.47
CA ASP A 236 10.30 -5.79 -16.19
C ASP A 236 9.35 -5.79 -14.97
N LEU A 237 8.06 -5.57 -15.19
CA LEU A 237 7.03 -5.50 -14.17
C LEU A 237 6.16 -6.77 -14.08
N ARG A 238 6.58 -7.84 -14.74
CA ARG A 238 5.89 -9.13 -14.74
C ARG A 238 6.76 -10.20 -14.11
N ALA A 239 6.13 -11.29 -13.69
CA ALA A 239 6.86 -12.47 -13.26
C ALA A 239 7.70 -13.04 -14.40
N ASP A 240 8.92 -13.47 -14.10
CA ASP A 240 9.81 -14.10 -15.08
C ASP A 240 9.17 -15.36 -15.70
N ALA A 241 9.42 -15.59 -16.99
CA ALA A 241 8.83 -16.72 -17.72
C ALA A 241 9.13 -18.07 -17.07
N ASP A 242 10.31 -18.20 -16.46
CA ASP A 242 10.78 -19.41 -15.82
C ASP A 242 10.01 -19.76 -14.55
N ILE A 243 9.36 -18.79 -13.92
CA ILE A 243 8.52 -19.01 -12.71
C ILE A 243 7.36 -19.96 -13.01
N MET A 244 6.83 -19.92 -14.24
CA MET A 244 5.77 -20.85 -14.64
C MET A 244 6.25 -22.29 -14.84
N ILE A 245 7.56 -22.49 -15.05
CA ILE A 245 8.16 -23.80 -15.30
C ILE A 245 8.71 -24.43 -14.02
N ALA A 246 9.37 -23.62 -13.19
CA ALA A 246 10.08 -24.08 -12.00
C ALA A 246 9.95 -23.05 -10.85
N PRO A 247 8.73 -22.80 -10.34
CA PRO A 247 8.50 -21.78 -9.30
C PRO A 247 9.30 -22.03 -8.02
N GLU A 248 9.57 -23.29 -7.70
CA GLU A 248 10.36 -23.69 -6.52
C GLU A 248 11.82 -23.21 -6.53
N LYS A 249 12.32 -22.72 -7.67
CA LYS A 249 13.65 -22.09 -7.76
C LYS A 249 13.66 -20.64 -7.30
N TYR A 250 12.51 -20.00 -7.30
CA TYR A 250 12.34 -18.57 -7.04
C TYR A 250 11.67 -18.29 -5.71
N TYR A 251 10.80 -19.19 -5.27
CA TYR A 251 10.02 -19.04 -4.05
C TYR A 251 10.42 -20.04 -2.98
N ASP A 252 10.51 -19.60 -1.74
CA ASP A 252 10.71 -20.46 -0.57
C ASP A 252 9.51 -21.39 -0.32
N ARG A 253 8.35 -20.99 -0.84
CA ARG A 253 7.10 -21.74 -0.81
C ARG A 253 6.20 -21.36 -1.99
N VAL A 254 5.55 -22.37 -2.58
CA VAL A 254 4.50 -22.21 -3.60
C VAL A 254 3.22 -22.84 -3.11
#